data_fd9e262b5f62b233521988a299bf0926
#
_entry.id   fd9e262b5f62b233521988a299bf0926
#
_cell.length_a   1.000
_cell.length_b   1.000
_cell.length_c   1.000
_cell.angle_alpha   90.00
_cell.angle_beta   90.00
_cell.angle_gamma   90.00
#
_symmetry.space_group_name_H-M   'P 1'
#
loop_
_entity.id
_entity.type
_entity.pdbx_description
1 polymer ?
#
loop_
_entity_poly.entity_id
_entity_poly.type
_entity_poly.pdbx_seq_one_letter_code
_entity_poly.pdbx_strand_id
1 'polypeptide(L)'
;MTAVLDASAMLAFVRGEPGADVVSERLEAGAYCSTANWSEVAQKIMAAGRDWDLARALLVSYDLHVEPVAVVDAEWAARRWRRGEGLSLADRLCLALAHRLGGDAWTADTVWGDDAGIHQIR
;
A
#
# COMPACT_ATOMS: atom_id res chain seq x y z
N MET A 1 -9.42 -11.94 5.80
CA MET A 1 -9.49 -11.18 4.55
C MET A 1 -8.10 -10.69 4.17
N THR A 2 -7.74 -10.84 2.91
CA THR A 2 -6.43 -10.42 2.41
C THR A 2 -6.26 -8.91 2.55
N ALA A 3 -5.16 -8.48 3.16
CA ALA A 3 -4.83 -7.07 3.32
C ALA A 3 -3.82 -6.63 2.27
N VAL A 4 -4.11 -5.54 1.59
CA VAL A 4 -3.19 -4.90 0.62
C VAL A 4 -2.83 -3.53 1.16
N LEU A 5 -1.53 -3.30 1.37
CA LEU A 5 -1.03 -2.06 1.95
C LEU A 5 -0.61 -1.09 0.85
N ASP A 6 -1.04 0.17 0.95
CA ASP A 6 -0.51 1.22 0.10
C ASP A 6 0.81 1.77 0.66
N ALA A 7 1.43 2.70 -0.08
CA ALA A 7 2.70 3.28 0.34
C ALA A 7 2.57 4.04 1.67
N SER A 8 1.46 4.77 1.88
CA SER A 8 1.26 5.55 3.10
C SER A 8 1.17 4.67 4.35
N ALA A 9 0.52 3.51 4.24
CA ALA A 9 0.43 2.54 5.33
C ALA A 9 1.81 1.96 5.66
N MET A 10 2.55 1.53 4.66
CA MET A 10 3.91 0.99 4.85
C MET A 10 4.86 2.05 5.44
N LEU A 11 4.77 3.30 4.99
CA LEU A 11 5.56 4.40 5.52
C LEU A 11 5.22 4.72 6.98
N ALA A 12 3.95 4.69 7.34
CA ALA A 12 3.53 4.90 8.72
C ALA A 12 4.15 3.85 9.64
N PHE A 13 4.20 2.59 9.19
CA PHE A 13 4.83 1.50 9.94
C PHE A 13 6.34 1.73 10.10
N VAL A 14 7.04 1.98 8.99
CA VAL A 14 8.50 2.17 9.00
C VAL A 14 8.91 3.37 9.83
N ARG A 15 8.12 4.44 9.80
CA ARG A 15 8.40 5.70 10.51
C ARG A 15 7.86 5.76 11.93
N GLY A 16 7.11 4.76 12.38
CA GLY A 16 6.47 4.78 13.69
C GLY A 16 5.41 5.84 13.85
N GLU A 17 4.69 6.15 12.78
CA GLU A 17 3.60 7.14 12.77
C GLU A 17 2.30 6.54 13.33
N PRO A 18 1.28 7.38 13.65
CA PRO A 18 -0.02 6.86 14.09
C PRO A 18 -0.59 5.85 13.10
N GLY A 19 -1.08 4.73 13.60
CA GLY A 19 -1.56 3.61 12.80
C GLY A 19 -0.51 2.52 12.55
N ALA A 20 0.74 2.73 12.95
CA ALA A 20 1.81 1.73 12.79
C ALA A 20 1.46 0.38 13.44
N ASP A 21 0.79 0.40 14.57
CA ASP A 21 0.34 -0.81 15.26
C ASP A 21 -0.68 -1.60 14.45
N VAL A 22 -1.60 -0.93 13.78
CA VAL A 22 -2.58 -1.56 12.89
C VAL A 22 -1.86 -2.23 11.72
N VAL A 23 -0.90 -1.55 11.11
CA VAL A 23 -0.12 -2.09 9.99
C VAL A 23 0.72 -3.28 10.45
N SER A 24 1.34 -3.19 11.63
CA SER A 24 2.10 -4.29 12.22
C SER A 24 1.26 -5.56 12.33
N GLU A 25 0.02 -5.45 12.80
CA GLU A 25 -0.89 -6.59 12.90
C GLU A 25 -1.18 -7.20 11.52
N ARG A 26 -1.36 -6.37 10.50
CA ARG A 26 -1.59 -6.88 9.13
C ARG A 26 -0.36 -7.57 8.59
N LEU A 27 0.82 -7.02 8.83
CA LEU A 27 2.08 -7.63 8.40
C LEU A 27 2.32 -8.98 9.09
N GLU A 28 2.02 -9.07 10.38
CA GLU A 28 2.15 -10.34 11.12
C GLU A 28 1.19 -11.42 10.61
N ALA A 29 -0.01 -11.02 10.21
CA ALA A 29 -1.02 -11.94 9.69
C ALA A 29 -0.77 -12.33 8.22
N GLY A 30 0.13 -11.63 7.54
CA GLY A 30 0.35 -11.77 6.10
C GLY A 30 -0.35 -10.68 5.33
N ALA A 31 0.41 -9.93 4.54
CA ALA A 31 -0.10 -8.82 3.74
C ALA A 31 0.54 -8.80 2.37
N TYR A 32 -0.03 -8.00 1.48
CA TYR A 32 0.45 -7.81 0.12
C TYR A 32 0.65 -6.33 -0.16
N CYS A 33 1.53 -6.02 -1.10
CA CYS A 33 1.61 -4.68 -1.69
C CYS A 33 1.98 -4.79 -3.16
N SER A 34 1.63 -3.76 -3.91
CA SER A 34 2.00 -3.63 -5.32
C SER A 34 3.46 -3.18 -5.45
N THR A 35 4.16 -3.63 -6.48
CA THR A 35 5.49 -3.10 -6.83
C THR A 35 5.48 -1.60 -7.06
N ALA A 36 4.36 -1.03 -7.52
CA ALA A 36 4.22 0.42 -7.66
C ALA A 36 4.32 1.13 -6.30
N ASN A 37 3.62 0.62 -5.29
CA ASN A 37 3.69 1.18 -3.93
C ASN A 37 5.04 0.88 -3.26
N TRP A 38 5.63 -0.26 -3.55
CA TRP A 38 6.97 -0.59 -3.09
C TRP A 38 7.99 0.44 -3.58
N SER A 39 7.90 0.80 -4.86
CA SER A 39 8.75 1.85 -5.46
C SER A 39 8.55 3.20 -4.78
N GLU A 40 7.30 3.57 -4.48
CA GLU A 40 7.01 4.82 -3.76
C GLU A 40 7.65 4.85 -2.37
N VAL A 41 7.55 3.75 -1.63
CA VAL A 41 8.16 3.66 -0.29
C VAL A 41 9.67 3.83 -0.39
N ALA A 42 10.32 3.09 -1.30
CA ALA A 42 11.76 3.19 -1.50
C ALA A 42 12.18 4.62 -1.86
N GLN A 43 11.48 5.25 -2.80
CA GLN A 43 11.77 6.62 -3.21
C GLN A 43 11.66 7.60 -2.05
N LYS A 44 10.60 7.52 -1.27
CA LYS A 44 10.36 8.46 -0.16
C LYS A 44 11.37 8.28 0.96
N ILE A 45 11.76 7.06 1.27
CA ILE A 45 12.79 6.78 2.27
C ILE A 45 14.13 7.36 1.83
N MET A 46 14.53 7.11 0.58
CA MET A 46 15.79 7.63 0.03
C MET A 46 15.77 9.16 -0.10
N ALA A 47 14.66 9.74 -0.54
CA ALA A 47 14.53 11.19 -0.67
C ALA A 47 14.62 11.91 0.67
N ALA A 48 14.23 11.25 1.75
CA ALA A 48 14.37 11.76 3.12
C ALA A 48 15.79 11.56 3.69
N GLY A 49 16.73 11.06 2.90
CA GLY A 49 18.10 10.77 3.33
C GLY A 49 18.22 9.60 4.30
N ARG A 50 17.23 8.70 4.29
CA ARG A 50 17.22 7.54 5.16
C ARG A 50 17.68 6.28 4.43
N ASP A 51 18.00 5.25 5.23
CA ASP A 51 18.55 3.99 4.74
C ASP A 51 17.41 3.08 4.23
N TRP A 52 17.28 2.99 2.90
CA TRP A 52 16.30 2.11 2.29
C TRP A 52 16.59 0.63 2.57
N ASP A 53 17.86 0.22 2.56
CA ASP A 53 18.21 -1.19 2.80
C ASP A 53 17.74 -1.65 4.19
N LEU A 54 17.85 -0.78 5.19
CA LEU A 54 17.36 -1.06 6.53
C LEU A 54 15.83 -1.14 6.57
N ALA A 55 15.14 -0.18 5.96
CA ALA A 55 13.68 -0.17 5.88
C ALA A 55 13.17 -1.40 5.12
N ARG A 56 13.83 -1.75 4.02
CA ARG A 56 13.52 -2.94 3.23
C ARG A 56 13.66 -4.21 4.07
N ALA A 57 14.78 -4.34 4.80
CA ALA A 57 15.03 -5.50 5.66
C ALA A 57 13.94 -5.65 6.72
N LEU A 58 13.48 -4.54 7.30
CA LEU A 58 12.39 -4.55 8.27
C LEU A 58 11.10 -5.06 7.64
N LEU A 59 10.72 -4.52 6.48
CA LEU A 59 9.48 -4.90 5.79
C LEU A 59 9.50 -6.38 5.37
N VAL A 60 10.61 -6.85 4.78
CA VAL A 60 10.70 -8.24 4.32
C VAL A 60 10.87 -9.24 5.46
N SER A 61 11.15 -8.79 6.68
CA SER A 61 11.20 -9.66 7.85
C SER A 61 9.80 -10.14 8.27
N TYR A 62 8.77 -9.47 7.78
CA TYR A 62 7.37 -9.86 7.98
C TYR A 62 6.89 -10.71 6.80
N ASP A 63 5.68 -11.24 6.92
CA ASP A 63 5.03 -11.98 5.83
C ASP A 63 4.38 -10.99 4.86
N LEU A 64 5.20 -10.25 4.13
CA LEU A 64 4.79 -9.27 3.12
C LEU A 64 5.15 -9.78 1.73
N HIS A 65 4.13 -9.93 0.89
CA HIS A 65 4.27 -10.33 -0.50
C HIS A 65 4.22 -9.11 -1.40
N VAL A 66 5.32 -8.82 -2.08
CA VAL A 66 5.39 -7.73 -3.06
C VAL A 66 5.00 -8.30 -4.43
N GLU A 67 3.83 -7.90 -4.92
CA GLU A 67 3.24 -8.43 -6.14
C GLU A 67 3.55 -7.55 -7.35
N PRO A 68 4.01 -8.12 -8.45
CA PRO A 68 4.17 -7.36 -9.69
C PRO A 68 2.84 -6.79 -10.17
N VAL A 69 2.90 -5.59 -10.77
CA VAL A 69 1.75 -5.03 -11.48
C VAL A 69 1.49 -5.86 -12.73
N ALA A 70 0.33 -6.51 -12.77
CA ALA A 70 -0.09 -7.30 -13.92
C ALA A 70 -0.83 -6.42 -14.94
N VAL A 71 -0.92 -6.89 -16.19
CA VAL A 71 -1.66 -6.18 -17.25
C VAL A 71 -3.11 -5.91 -16.82
N VAL A 72 -3.75 -6.90 -16.19
CA VAL A 72 -5.14 -6.74 -15.70
C VAL A 72 -5.25 -5.64 -14.65
N ASP A 73 -4.23 -5.47 -13.82
CA ASP A 73 -4.20 -4.40 -12.82
C ASP A 73 -4.11 -3.03 -13.48
N ALA A 74 -3.25 -2.90 -14.49
CA ALA A 74 -3.08 -1.66 -15.25
C ALA A 74 -4.38 -1.25 -15.91
N GLU A 75 -5.08 -2.19 -16.54
CA GLU A 75 -6.34 -1.92 -17.22
C GLU A 75 -7.46 -1.62 -16.22
N TRP A 76 -7.52 -2.36 -15.10
CA TRP A 76 -8.47 -2.08 -14.04
C TRP A 76 -8.27 -0.67 -13.47
N ALA A 77 -7.02 -0.29 -13.21
CA ALA A 77 -6.68 1.04 -12.70
C ALA A 77 -7.08 2.14 -13.66
N ALA A 78 -6.94 1.91 -14.99
CA ALA A 78 -7.38 2.84 -16.00
C ALA A 78 -8.90 3.05 -15.97
N ARG A 79 -9.67 1.96 -15.87
CA ARG A 79 -11.14 2.03 -15.78
C ARG A 79 -11.62 2.66 -14.48
N ARG A 80 -10.83 2.54 -13.42
CA ARG A 80 -11.14 3.09 -12.10
C ARG A 80 -10.90 4.59 -12.02
N TRP A 81 -10.20 5.18 -12.97
CA TRP A 81 -9.89 6.61 -12.94
C TRP A 81 -11.17 7.46 -12.98
N ARG A 82 -11.21 8.48 -12.11
CA ARG A 82 -12.32 9.45 -12.06
C ARG A 82 -11.74 10.85 -11.92
N ARG A 83 -12.28 11.77 -12.72
CA ARG A 83 -11.84 13.17 -12.69
C ARG A 83 -12.08 13.78 -11.33
N GLY A 84 -11.06 14.44 -10.78
CA GLY A 84 -11.18 15.20 -9.53
C GLY A 84 -11.17 14.38 -8.26
N GLU A 85 -11.01 13.06 -8.35
CA GLU A 85 -11.01 12.19 -7.17
C GLU A 85 -9.72 12.29 -6.34
N GLY A 86 -8.59 12.61 -6.98
CA GLY A 86 -7.32 12.76 -6.29
C GLY A 86 -6.54 11.48 -6.04
N LEU A 87 -6.97 10.35 -6.63
CA LEU A 87 -6.22 9.11 -6.56
C LEU A 87 -5.16 9.06 -7.66
N SER A 88 -3.90 8.85 -7.29
CA SER A 88 -2.79 8.67 -8.23
C SER A 88 -2.90 7.33 -8.96
N LEU A 89 -2.06 7.14 -9.99
CA LEU A 89 -1.96 5.84 -10.66
C LEU A 89 -1.55 4.75 -9.66
N ALA A 90 -0.57 5.02 -8.81
CA ALA A 90 -0.10 4.05 -7.83
C ALA A 90 -1.19 3.72 -6.80
N ASP A 91 -2.01 4.69 -6.40
CA ASP A 91 -3.18 4.45 -5.54
C ASP A 91 -4.16 3.49 -6.20
N ARG A 92 -4.47 3.73 -7.47
CA ARG A 92 -5.40 2.89 -8.23
C ARG A 92 -4.82 1.50 -8.50
N LEU A 93 -3.50 1.37 -8.62
CA LEU A 93 -2.84 0.07 -8.76
C LEU A 93 -2.90 -0.72 -7.44
N CYS A 94 -2.86 -0.05 -6.29
CA CYS A 94 -3.11 -0.69 -5.00
C CYS A 94 -4.53 -1.26 -4.94
N LEU A 95 -5.51 -0.46 -5.33
CA LEU A 95 -6.91 -0.89 -5.38
C LEU A 95 -7.12 -2.04 -6.38
N ALA A 96 -6.42 -1.99 -7.51
CA ALA A 96 -6.46 -3.05 -8.51
C ALA A 96 -5.96 -4.38 -7.92
N LEU A 97 -4.86 -4.35 -7.19
CA LEU A 97 -4.32 -5.54 -6.54
C LEU A 97 -5.31 -6.09 -5.50
N ALA A 98 -5.89 -5.21 -4.67
CA ALA A 98 -6.91 -5.63 -3.71
C ALA A 98 -8.09 -6.29 -4.40
N HIS A 99 -8.56 -5.73 -5.50
CA HIS A 99 -9.64 -6.32 -6.31
C HIS A 99 -9.26 -7.70 -6.85
N ARG A 100 -8.07 -7.83 -7.42
CA ARG A 100 -7.59 -9.09 -8.01
C ARG A 100 -7.46 -10.19 -6.96
N LEU A 101 -7.02 -9.85 -5.76
CA LEU A 101 -6.84 -10.81 -4.65
C LEU A 101 -8.10 -11.04 -3.83
N GLY A 102 -9.20 -10.34 -4.13
CA GLY A 102 -10.43 -10.44 -3.34
C GLY A 102 -10.25 -9.94 -1.91
N GLY A 103 -9.37 -8.94 -1.72
CA GLY A 103 -9.03 -8.40 -0.41
C GLY A 103 -9.39 -6.94 -0.26
N ASP A 104 -8.91 -6.35 0.83
CA ASP A 104 -9.15 -4.96 1.19
C ASP A 104 -7.86 -4.17 1.15
N ALA A 105 -7.97 -2.87 0.84
CA ALA A 105 -6.85 -1.94 0.86
C ALA A 105 -6.78 -1.21 2.20
N TRP A 106 -5.56 -1.01 2.70
CA TRP A 106 -5.27 -0.31 3.96
C TRP A 106 -4.40 0.90 3.65
N THR A 107 -4.82 2.07 4.10
CA THR A 107 -4.19 3.35 3.76
C THR A 107 -4.18 4.32 4.94
N ALA A 108 -3.22 5.24 4.95
CA ALA A 108 -3.23 6.40 5.85
C ALA A 108 -3.78 7.66 5.16
N ASP A 109 -4.10 7.58 3.87
CA ASP A 109 -4.54 8.73 3.08
C ASP A 109 -6.05 8.89 3.17
N THR A 110 -6.49 9.97 3.81
CA THR A 110 -7.90 10.26 4.01
C THR A 110 -8.66 10.55 2.70
N VAL A 111 -7.94 10.92 1.63
CA VAL A 111 -8.54 11.14 0.29
C VAL A 111 -9.22 9.86 -0.23
N TRP A 112 -8.74 8.69 0.17
CA TRP A 112 -9.35 7.42 -0.24
C TRP A 112 -10.72 7.18 0.38
N GLY A 113 -11.06 7.87 1.46
CA GLY A 113 -12.29 7.60 2.19
C GLY A 113 -12.25 6.26 2.94
N ASP A 114 -13.43 5.77 3.28
CA ASP A 114 -13.60 4.53 4.04
C ASP A 114 -14.73 3.65 3.48
N ASP A 115 -15.00 3.76 2.19
CA ASP A 115 -15.99 2.92 1.52
C ASP A 115 -15.61 1.43 1.64
N ALA A 116 -16.55 0.55 1.29
CA ALA A 116 -16.35 -0.89 1.38
C ALA A 116 -15.03 -1.31 0.69
N GLY A 117 -14.21 -2.07 1.42
CA GLY A 117 -12.92 -2.54 0.93
C GLY A 117 -11.77 -1.58 1.17
N ILE A 118 -12.01 -0.43 1.79
CA ILE A 118 -10.95 0.53 2.16
C ILE A 118 -10.94 0.71 3.68
N HIS A 119 -9.77 0.54 4.30
CA HIS A 119 -9.58 0.72 5.73
C HIS A 119 -8.56 1.81 5.99
N GLN A 120 -8.94 2.80 6.78
CA GLN A 120 -8.03 3.82 7.28
C GLN A 120 -7.27 3.25 8.48
N ILE A 121 -5.95 3.43 8.52
CA ILE A 121 -5.12 2.91 9.63
C ILE A 121 -5.17 3.82 10.86
N ARG A 122 -5.66 5.04 10.71
CA ARG A 122 -5.73 6.01 11.79
C ARG A 122 -6.88 7.01 11.64
#